data_619f89b9b2fe183ffd361f65bab16f38
#
_entry.id   619f89b9b2fe183ffd361f65bab16f38
#
_cell.length_a   1.000
_cell.length_b   1.000
_cell.length_c   1.000
_cell.angle_alpha   90.00
_cell.angle_beta   90.00
_cell.angle_gamma   90.00
#
_symmetry.space_group_name_H-M   'P 1'
#
loop_
_entity.id
_entity.type
_entity.pdbx_description
1 polymer ?
#
loop_
_entity_poly.entity_id
_entity_poly.type
_entity_poly.pdbx_seq_one_letter_code
_entity_poly.pdbx_strand_id
1 'polypeptide(L)'
;MHLIIIAVVIVSVIGLIAGLGLAVASKVMAVPVDEKAEEIQAALPGANCGACGFSGCSGYAAALSQGKTTDTGRCMPGGAEVSKAIAKITGLAAGDVVPMTAVVLCQGNMHNTDTKLNYVGVKSCKMATQLFGGPKGCIGFGDCVEVCPYDAIHICEGVARINPLACHACKMCVNTCPKGIIDLMPLHEAKAAVMCKNHDKGAQTRKECKAGCIGCMKCVKTCEYGAVTVENFCAKVDYDKCVGCGKCHEACPVKCIDVIEPGVKITETKVN
;
A
#
# COMPACT_ATOMS: atom_id res chain seq x y z
N MET A 1 -16.61 -58.14 -30.76
CA MET A 1 -15.85 -57.18 -31.58
C MET A 1 -16.72 -56.03 -32.09
N HIS A 2 -17.89 -56.29 -32.68
CA HIS A 2 -18.76 -55.21 -33.22
C HIS A 2 -19.18 -54.13 -32.19
N LEU A 3 -19.52 -54.53 -30.96
CA LEU A 3 -19.91 -53.60 -29.90
C LEU A 3 -18.79 -52.58 -29.52
N ILE A 4 -17.54 -53.07 -29.49
CA ILE A 4 -16.39 -52.22 -29.18
C ILE A 4 -16.14 -51.21 -30.31
N ILE A 5 -16.26 -51.66 -31.57
CA ILE A 5 -16.10 -50.78 -32.74
C ILE A 5 -17.17 -49.72 -32.76
N ILE A 6 -18.43 -50.07 -32.48
CA ILE A 6 -19.55 -49.13 -32.42
C ILE A 6 -19.30 -48.08 -31.28
N ALA A 7 -18.88 -48.51 -30.09
CA ALA A 7 -18.58 -47.61 -28.98
C ALA A 7 -17.45 -46.62 -29.33
N VAL A 8 -16.36 -47.13 -29.96
CA VAL A 8 -15.25 -46.25 -30.38
C VAL A 8 -15.70 -45.21 -31.43
N VAL A 9 -16.51 -45.65 -32.41
CA VAL A 9 -17.03 -44.75 -33.43
C VAL A 9 -17.92 -43.64 -32.82
N ILE A 10 -18.83 -44.03 -31.90
CA ILE A 10 -19.73 -43.06 -31.24
C ILE A 10 -18.91 -42.02 -30.44
N VAL A 11 -17.95 -42.45 -29.62
CA VAL A 11 -17.10 -41.56 -28.83
C VAL A 11 -16.27 -40.64 -29.72
N SER A 12 -15.73 -41.17 -30.82
CA SER A 12 -14.95 -40.41 -31.80
C SER A 12 -15.81 -39.31 -32.47
N VAL A 13 -17.03 -39.65 -32.86
CA VAL A 13 -17.97 -38.69 -33.51
C VAL A 13 -18.37 -37.62 -32.53
N ILE A 14 -18.69 -37.96 -31.27
CA ILE A 14 -19.02 -37.00 -30.23
C ILE A 14 -17.82 -36.07 -29.98
N GLY A 15 -16.61 -36.62 -29.84
CA GLY A 15 -15.38 -35.84 -29.65
C GLY A 15 -15.10 -34.88 -30.80
N LEU A 16 -15.35 -35.31 -32.06
CA LEU A 16 -15.17 -34.49 -33.23
C LEU A 16 -16.18 -33.35 -33.31
N ILE A 17 -17.45 -33.61 -33.01
CA ILE A 17 -18.50 -32.60 -32.98
C ILE A 17 -18.21 -31.59 -31.88
N ALA A 18 -17.85 -32.04 -30.66
CA ALA A 18 -17.53 -31.16 -29.53
C ALA A 18 -16.29 -30.30 -29.85
N GLY A 19 -15.24 -30.91 -30.41
CA GLY A 19 -14.02 -30.20 -30.79
C GLY A 19 -14.25 -29.14 -31.86
N LEU A 20 -15.04 -29.47 -32.87
CA LEU A 20 -15.42 -28.51 -33.93
C LEU A 20 -16.29 -27.38 -33.37
N GLY A 21 -17.24 -27.71 -32.50
CA GLY A 21 -18.08 -26.73 -31.80
C GLY A 21 -17.29 -25.76 -30.95
N LEU A 22 -16.31 -26.24 -30.18
CA LEU A 22 -15.40 -25.43 -29.39
C LEU A 22 -14.48 -24.56 -30.26
N ALA A 23 -13.98 -25.08 -31.37
CA ALA A 23 -13.16 -24.30 -32.30
C ALA A 23 -13.94 -23.15 -32.96
N VAL A 24 -15.17 -23.39 -33.35
CA VAL A 24 -16.07 -22.37 -33.91
C VAL A 24 -16.43 -21.34 -32.82
N ALA A 25 -16.82 -21.80 -31.66
CA ALA A 25 -17.15 -20.93 -30.54
C ALA A 25 -15.95 -20.05 -30.14
N SER A 26 -14.74 -20.60 -30.09
CA SER A 26 -13.52 -19.85 -29.82
C SER A 26 -13.25 -18.74 -30.85
N LYS A 27 -13.52 -18.95 -32.14
CA LYS A 27 -13.38 -17.92 -33.17
C LYS A 27 -14.47 -16.86 -33.13
N VAL A 28 -15.72 -17.27 -32.89
CA VAL A 28 -16.88 -16.36 -32.89
C VAL A 28 -16.89 -15.50 -31.60
N MET A 29 -16.44 -16.08 -30.47
CA MET A 29 -16.38 -15.41 -29.18
C MET A 29 -15.00 -14.78 -28.90
N ALA A 30 -14.07 -14.79 -29.84
CA ALA A 30 -12.78 -14.12 -29.69
C ALA A 30 -13.02 -12.62 -29.45
N VAL A 31 -12.67 -12.13 -28.27
CA VAL A 31 -12.67 -10.69 -27.99
C VAL A 31 -11.56 -10.06 -28.84
N PRO A 32 -11.86 -9.01 -29.63
CA PRO A 32 -10.83 -8.34 -30.39
C PRO A 32 -9.73 -7.84 -29.44
N VAL A 33 -8.50 -8.21 -29.74
CA VAL A 33 -7.34 -7.79 -28.96
C VAL A 33 -7.10 -6.30 -29.27
N ASP A 34 -7.08 -5.48 -28.21
CA ASP A 34 -6.73 -4.07 -28.31
C ASP A 34 -5.20 -3.96 -28.23
N GLU A 35 -4.53 -3.96 -29.40
CA GLU A 35 -3.06 -3.88 -29.50
C GLU A 35 -2.49 -2.68 -28.72
N LYS A 36 -3.19 -1.55 -28.71
CA LYS A 36 -2.80 -0.37 -27.94
C LYS A 36 -2.88 -0.61 -26.45
N ALA A 37 -3.90 -1.33 -25.96
CA ALA A 37 -4.00 -1.71 -24.55
C ALA A 37 -2.89 -2.69 -24.14
N GLU A 38 -2.50 -3.62 -25.01
CA GLU A 38 -1.38 -4.54 -24.74
C GLU A 38 -0.05 -3.79 -24.68
N GLU A 39 0.20 -2.84 -25.58
CA GLU A 39 1.41 -2.02 -25.57
C GLU A 39 1.50 -1.17 -24.28
N ILE A 40 0.40 -0.55 -23.87
CA ILE A 40 0.33 0.19 -22.60
C ILE A 40 0.54 -0.76 -21.41
N GLN A 41 -0.06 -1.93 -21.44
CA GLN A 41 0.09 -2.92 -20.36
C GLN A 41 1.53 -3.42 -20.24
N ALA A 42 2.24 -3.60 -21.35
CA ALA A 42 3.65 -3.98 -21.36
C ALA A 42 4.57 -2.88 -20.76
N ALA A 43 4.18 -1.62 -20.86
CA ALA A 43 4.89 -0.50 -20.24
C ALA A 43 4.63 -0.38 -18.72
N LEU A 44 3.58 -1.02 -18.20
CA LEU A 44 3.22 -0.99 -16.80
C LEU A 44 4.03 -2.02 -15.98
N PRO A 45 4.26 -1.78 -14.65
CA PRO A 45 5.09 -2.67 -13.81
C PRO A 45 4.53 -4.08 -13.58
N GLY A 46 3.31 -4.36 -14.00
CA GLY A 46 2.68 -5.69 -13.84
C GLY A 46 2.27 -6.07 -12.42
N ALA A 47 2.43 -5.19 -11.44
CA ALA A 47 2.15 -5.49 -10.03
C ALA A 47 0.67 -5.72 -9.72
N ASN A 48 -0.24 -5.37 -10.61
CA ASN A 48 -1.71 -5.51 -10.48
C ASN A 48 -2.29 -5.03 -9.13
N CYS A 49 -1.65 -4.05 -8.51
CA CYS A 49 -1.92 -3.60 -7.13
C CYS A 49 -3.21 -2.79 -6.97
N GLY A 50 -3.82 -2.32 -8.06
CA GLY A 50 -5.04 -1.50 -8.03
C GLY A 50 -4.87 -0.08 -7.44
N ALA A 51 -3.66 0.36 -7.11
CA ALA A 51 -3.39 1.68 -6.50
C ALA A 51 -3.84 2.86 -7.39
N CYS A 52 -3.87 2.66 -8.70
CA CYS A 52 -4.37 3.61 -9.70
C CYS A 52 -5.89 3.77 -9.72
N GLY A 53 -6.63 2.94 -8.97
CA GLY A 53 -8.10 2.93 -8.93
C GLY A 53 -8.76 2.05 -9.99
N PHE A 54 -7.98 1.29 -10.77
CA PHE A 54 -8.48 0.32 -11.75
C PHE A 54 -8.28 -1.13 -11.26
N SER A 55 -8.94 -2.09 -11.92
CA SER A 55 -8.90 -3.51 -11.57
C SER A 55 -7.56 -4.21 -11.93
N GLY A 56 -6.45 -3.50 -11.83
CA GLY A 56 -5.11 -3.95 -12.16
C GLY A 56 -4.53 -3.24 -13.39
N CYS A 57 -3.36 -3.68 -13.82
CA CYS A 57 -2.65 -3.05 -14.94
C CYS A 57 -3.43 -3.16 -16.26
N SER A 58 -4.05 -4.31 -16.53
CA SER A 58 -4.88 -4.49 -17.73
C SER A 58 -6.11 -3.56 -17.75
N GLY A 59 -6.77 -3.37 -16.60
CA GLY A 59 -7.91 -2.46 -16.48
C GLY A 59 -7.53 -1.00 -16.73
N TYR A 60 -6.37 -0.56 -16.25
CA TYR A 60 -5.86 0.78 -16.50
C TYR A 60 -5.42 0.95 -17.96
N ALA A 61 -4.74 -0.04 -18.55
CA ALA A 61 -4.35 -0.04 -19.96
C ALA A 61 -5.57 0.06 -20.88
N ALA A 62 -6.61 -0.75 -20.64
CA ALA A 62 -7.85 -0.71 -21.38
C ALA A 62 -8.59 0.63 -21.23
N ALA A 63 -8.57 1.24 -20.06
CA ALA A 63 -9.20 2.54 -19.85
C ALA A 63 -8.49 3.67 -20.62
N LEU A 64 -7.16 3.60 -20.72
CA LEU A 64 -6.36 4.55 -21.51
C LEU A 64 -6.58 4.35 -23.02
N SER A 65 -6.55 3.11 -23.52
CA SER A 65 -6.74 2.81 -24.94
C SER A 65 -8.13 3.23 -25.43
N GLN A 66 -9.16 3.03 -24.59
CA GLN A 66 -10.54 3.40 -24.87
C GLN A 66 -10.87 4.89 -24.62
N GLY A 67 -9.89 5.68 -24.18
CA GLY A 67 -10.10 7.11 -23.87
C GLY A 67 -10.99 7.38 -22.65
N LYS A 68 -11.24 6.37 -21.80
CA LYS A 68 -12.02 6.53 -20.56
C LYS A 68 -11.27 7.35 -19.50
N THR A 69 -9.94 7.41 -19.63
CA THR A 69 -9.07 8.28 -18.83
C THR A 69 -7.96 8.82 -19.70
N THR A 70 -7.56 10.07 -19.46
CA THR A 70 -6.44 10.75 -20.12
C THR A 70 -5.26 10.94 -19.18
N ASP A 71 -5.41 10.58 -17.92
CA ASP A 71 -4.41 10.74 -16.88
C ASP A 71 -3.40 9.58 -16.93
N THR A 72 -2.22 9.85 -17.47
CA THR A 72 -1.11 8.89 -17.61
C THR A 72 -0.29 8.72 -16.31
N GLY A 73 -0.48 9.60 -15.30
CA GLY A 73 0.29 9.65 -14.06
C GLY A 73 -0.28 8.79 -12.92
N ARG A 74 -1.34 8.01 -13.12
CA ARG A 74 -2.00 7.25 -12.04
C ARG A 74 -1.22 6.06 -11.51
N CYS A 75 -0.23 5.56 -12.27
CA CYS A 75 0.55 4.40 -11.83
C CYS A 75 1.64 4.82 -10.85
N MET A 76 1.37 4.78 -9.55
CA MET A 76 2.36 5.11 -8.52
C MET A 76 3.61 4.23 -8.58
N PRO A 77 3.50 2.87 -8.66
CA PRO A 77 4.69 2.02 -8.76
C PRO A 77 5.54 2.26 -10.01
N GLY A 78 4.94 2.71 -11.10
CA GLY A 78 5.63 3.01 -12.33
C GLY A 78 6.32 4.38 -12.36
N GLY A 79 5.89 5.29 -11.51
CA GLY A 79 6.46 6.62 -11.40
C GLY A 79 6.40 7.43 -12.71
N ALA A 80 7.24 8.46 -12.78
CA ALA A 80 7.29 9.38 -13.92
C ALA A 80 7.77 8.70 -15.21
N GLU A 81 8.58 7.65 -15.15
CA GLU A 81 9.08 6.94 -16.33
C GLU A 81 7.96 6.22 -17.06
N VAL A 82 7.12 5.50 -16.32
CA VAL A 82 5.94 4.81 -16.87
C VAL A 82 4.92 5.82 -17.41
N SER A 83 4.70 6.94 -16.70
CA SER A 83 3.83 8.02 -17.19
C SER A 83 4.31 8.56 -18.55
N LYS A 84 5.61 8.80 -18.72
CA LYS A 84 6.20 9.22 -20.00
C LYS A 84 6.07 8.15 -21.09
N ALA A 85 6.29 6.88 -20.75
CA ALA A 85 6.15 5.77 -21.71
C ALA A 85 4.69 5.66 -22.20
N ILE A 86 3.72 5.72 -21.30
CA ILE A 86 2.29 5.72 -21.63
C ILE A 86 1.93 6.95 -22.47
N ALA A 87 2.43 8.13 -22.13
CA ALA A 87 2.20 9.36 -22.88
C ALA A 87 2.68 9.23 -24.35
N LYS A 88 3.84 8.59 -24.55
CA LYS A 88 4.39 8.31 -25.88
C LYS A 88 3.51 7.37 -26.72
N ILE A 89 2.99 6.30 -26.09
CA ILE A 89 2.12 5.31 -26.75
C ILE A 89 0.74 5.93 -27.07
N THR A 90 0.19 6.68 -26.14
CA THR A 90 -1.17 7.22 -26.25
C THR A 90 -1.25 8.52 -27.04
N GLY A 91 -0.15 9.28 -27.13
CA GLY A 91 -0.13 10.65 -27.66
C GLY A 91 -0.65 11.70 -26.65
N LEU A 92 -0.89 11.32 -25.39
CA LEU A 92 -1.35 12.21 -24.33
C LEU A 92 -0.17 12.94 -23.66
N ALA A 93 -0.46 13.97 -22.88
CA ALA A 93 0.55 14.59 -22.03
C ALA A 93 0.97 13.63 -20.90
N ALA A 94 2.27 13.66 -20.53
CA ALA A 94 2.73 12.94 -19.36
C ALA A 94 2.16 13.60 -18.10
N GLY A 95 1.48 12.82 -17.25
CA GLY A 95 0.98 13.28 -15.97
C GLY A 95 2.11 13.46 -14.96
N ASP A 96 1.97 14.46 -14.08
CA ASP A 96 2.88 14.65 -12.95
C ASP A 96 2.67 13.55 -11.92
N VAL A 97 3.75 12.83 -11.60
CA VAL A 97 3.74 11.79 -10.58
C VAL A 97 4.56 12.27 -9.39
N VAL A 98 3.89 12.59 -8.29
CA VAL A 98 4.55 12.91 -7.03
C VAL A 98 5.09 11.61 -6.41
N PRO A 99 6.40 11.49 -6.15
CA PRO A 99 6.94 10.33 -5.47
C PRO A 99 6.30 10.16 -4.09
N MET A 100 5.79 8.96 -3.82
CA MET A 100 5.12 8.63 -2.56
C MET A 100 5.83 7.45 -1.89
N THR A 101 5.75 7.38 -0.58
CA THR A 101 6.15 6.19 0.19
C THR A 101 5.08 5.81 1.20
N ALA A 102 5.01 4.54 1.55
CA ALA A 102 4.20 4.12 2.68
C ALA A 102 4.97 4.36 3.99
N VAL A 103 4.27 4.71 5.04
CA VAL A 103 4.80 4.89 6.40
C VAL A 103 3.94 4.15 7.41
N VAL A 104 4.58 3.50 8.38
CA VAL A 104 3.89 2.84 9.49
C VAL A 104 3.75 3.82 10.65
N LEU A 105 2.54 4.29 10.90
CA LEU A 105 2.23 5.27 11.95
C LEU A 105 2.13 4.58 13.31
N CYS A 106 3.25 4.01 13.76
CA CYS A 106 3.37 3.34 15.06
C CYS A 106 4.83 3.28 15.51
N GLN A 107 5.09 3.73 16.74
CA GLN A 107 6.36 3.53 17.46
C GLN A 107 6.20 2.62 18.68
N GLY A 108 5.09 1.91 18.80
CA GLY A 108 4.83 0.96 19.88
C GLY A 108 5.64 -0.34 19.69
N ASN A 109 6.96 -0.25 19.74
CA ASN A 109 7.87 -1.39 19.75
C ASN A 109 7.90 -2.07 21.13
N MET A 110 8.70 -3.12 21.29
CA MET A 110 8.79 -3.88 22.54
C MET A 110 9.32 -3.06 23.75
N HIS A 111 9.98 -1.92 23.50
CA HIS A 111 10.47 -1.03 24.56
C HIS A 111 9.44 0.01 24.99
N ASN A 112 8.52 0.35 24.08
CA ASN A 112 7.53 1.40 24.28
C ASN A 112 6.17 0.89 24.74
N THR A 113 5.91 -0.43 24.65
CA THR A 113 4.63 -1.03 25.05
C THR A 113 4.82 -2.43 25.62
N ASP A 114 4.15 -2.69 26.74
CA ASP A 114 4.08 -4.00 27.37
C ASP A 114 2.93 -4.85 26.80
N THR A 115 2.10 -4.27 25.93
CA THR A 115 0.87 -4.90 25.40
C THR A 115 1.08 -5.67 24.10
N LYS A 116 2.34 -6.04 23.75
CA LYS A 116 2.57 -6.91 22.59
C LYS A 116 1.91 -8.27 22.82
N LEU A 117 1.16 -8.72 21.83
CA LEU A 117 0.39 -9.94 21.90
C LEU A 117 1.33 -11.16 22.00
N ASN A 118 1.32 -11.85 23.12
CA ASN A 118 1.96 -13.16 23.27
C ASN A 118 0.97 -14.22 22.79
N TYR A 119 1.03 -14.51 21.49
CA TYR A 119 0.09 -15.41 20.81
C TYR A 119 0.78 -16.66 20.32
N VAL A 120 0.22 -17.81 20.70
CA VAL A 120 0.65 -19.13 20.23
C VAL A 120 -0.34 -19.60 19.17
N GLY A 121 0.09 -19.65 17.91
CA GLY A 121 -0.74 -20.05 16.75
C GLY A 121 -0.20 -19.47 15.44
N VAL A 122 -1.04 -19.43 14.42
CA VAL A 122 -0.69 -18.84 13.12
C VAL A 122 -0.43 -17.35 13.28
N LYS A 123 0.80 -16.92 13.05
CA LYS A 123 1.22 -15.51 13.20
C LYS A 123 0.68 -14.67 12.03
N SER A 124 -0.56 -14.23 12.11
CA SER A 124 -1.20 -13.29 11.19
C SER A 124 -1.84 -12.15 11.96
N CYS A 125 -1.57 -10.91 11.52
CA CYS A 125 -2.15 -9.70 12.09
C CYS A 125 -3.68 -9.71 11.95
N LYS A 126 -4.18 -10.18 10.81
CA LYS A 126 -5.62 -10.28 10.54
C LYS A 126 -6.31 -11.24 11.51
N MET A 127 -5.77 -12.45 11.68
CA MET A 127 -6.30 -13.46 12.60
C MET A 127 -6.25 -12.96 14.05
N ALA A 128 -5.13 -12.41 14.48
CA ALA A 128 -4.96 -11.87 15.81
C ALA A 128 -5.95 -10.73 16.11
N THR A 129 -6.21 -9.85 15.14
CA THR A 129 -7.19 -8.77 15.30
C THR A 129 -8.61 -9.31 15.42
N GLN A 130 -8.98 -10.32 14.64
CA GLN A 130 -10.32 -10.92 14.68
C GLN A 130 -10.59 -11.68 15.98
N LEU A 131 -9.60 -12.42 16.49
CA LEU A 131 -9.79 -13.27 17.68
C LEU A 131 -9.66 -12.51 19.00
N PHE A 132 -8.77 -11.53 19.08
CA PHE A 132 -8.39 -10.89 20.34
C PHE A 132 -8.50 -9.36 20.30
N GLY A 133 -8.95 -8.76 19.21
CA GLY A 133 -8.91 -7.31 19.02
C GLY A 133 -7.47 -6.75 18.89
N GLY A 134 -6.50 -7.42 19.52
CA GLY A 134 -5.08 -7.08 19.51
C GLY A 134 -4.74 -5.69 20.07
N PRO A 135 -3.46 -5.34 20.20
CA PRO A 135 -3.02 -4.00 20.60
C PRO A 135 -3.48 -2.94 19.62
N LYS A 136 -3.63 -1.70 20.06
CA LYS A 136 -4.10 -0.58 19.21
C LYS A 136 -3.08 -0.13 18.15
N GLY A 137 -1.82 -0.53 18.31
CA GLY A 137 -0.74 -0.29 17.36
C GLY A 137 -0.41 -1.49 16.48
N CYS A 138 0.80 -1.52 15.96
CA CYS A 138 1.32 -2.63 15.16
C CYS A 138 1.36 -3.93 15.97
N ILE A 139 0.82 -5.01 15.43
CA ILE A 139 0.87 -6.34 16.05
C ILE A 139 2.24 -6.99 15.86
N GLY A 140 2.88 -6.73 14.71
CA GLY A 140 4.25 -7.20 14.43
C GLY A 140 4.33 -8.60 13.82
N PHE A 141 3.22 -9.20 13.34
CA PHE A 141 3.26 -10.56 12.75
C PHE A 141 3.63 -10.59 11.27
N GLY A 142 3.65 -9.45 10.57
CA GLY A 142 4.26 -9.38 9.25
C GLY A 142 3.34 -9.57 8.06
N ASP A 143 2.00 -9.59 8.17
CA ASP A 143 1.10 -9.69 7.01
C ASP A 143 1.42 -8.62 5.93
N CYS A 144 1.88 -7.42 6.34
CA CYS A 144 2.31 -6.37 5.42
C CYS A 144 3.66 -6.66 4.76
N VAL A 145 4.52 -7.47 5.38
CA VAL A 145 5.81 -7.91 4.82
C VAL A 145 5.55 -8.92 3.70
N GLU A 146 4.70 -9.92 3.98
CA GLU A 146 4.38 -11.00 3.02
C GLU A 146 3.76 -10.49 1.71
N VAL A 147 2.96 -9.43 1.78
CA VAL A 147 2.32 -8.86 0.59
C VAL A 147 3.18 -7.83 -0.15
N CYS A 148 4.37 -7.51 0.34
CA CYS A 148 5.24 -6.51 -0.29
C CYS A 148 6.08 -7.14 -1.42
N PRO A 149 5.79 -6.87 -2.72
CA PRO A 149 6.55 -7.48 -3.81
C PRO A 149 7.94 -6.86 -3.99
N TYR A 150 8.25 -5.79 -3.25
CA TYR A 150 9.50 -5.02 -3.36
C TYR A 150 10.43 -5.20 -2.17
N ASP A 151 10.11 -6.11 -1.25
CA ASP A 151 10.88 -6.34 -0.01
C ASP A 151 11.22 -5.04 0.77
N ALA A 152 10.28 -4.09 0.71
CA ALA A 152 10.46 -2.78 1.32
C ALA A 152 10.09 -2.73 2.81
N ILE A 153 9.57 -3.82 3.39
CA ILE A 153 9.00 -3.83 4.74
C ILE A 153 9.66 -4.92 5.57
N HIS A 154 10.13 -4.55 6.76
CA HIS A 154 10.72 -5.49 7.72
C HIS A 154 10.11 -5.30 9.11
N ILE A 155 10.10 -6.34 9.94
CA ILE A 155 9.69 -6.23 11.34
C ILE A 155 10.93 -5.97 12.20
N CYS A 156 10.96 -4.80 12.82
CA CYS A 156 12.03 -4.38 13.74
C CYS A 156 11.42 -4.20 15.14
N GLU A 157 11.92 -4.91 16.13
CA GLU A 157 11.46 -4.83 17.53
C GLU A 157 9.93 -4.96 17.69
N GLY A 158 9.32 -5.81 16.85
CA GLY A 158 7.87 -6.06 16.87
C GLY A 158 7.00 -4.97 16.21
N VAL A 159 7.58 -4.07 15.43
CA VAL A 159 6.87 -3.08 14.61
C VAL A 159 7.35 -3.16 13.17
N ALA A 160 6.44 -3.05 12.22
CA ALA A 160 6.79 -2.95 10.81
C ALA A 160 7.52 -1.62 10.52
N ARG A 161 8.59 -1.67 9.75
CA ARG A 161 9.34 -0.52 9.24
C ARG A 161 9.42 -0.61 7.73
N ILE A 162 9.27 0.52 7.06
CA ILE A 162 9.27 0.59 5.60
C ILE A 162 10.52 1.35 5.15
N ASN A 163 11.26 0.75 4.23
CA ASN A 163 12.36 1.43 3.56
C ASN A 163 11.79 2.31 2.43
N PRO A 164 11.85 3.65 2.54
CA PRO A 164 11.26 4.54 1.54
C PRO A 164 11.95 4.45 0.18
N LEU A 165 13.23 4.02 0.12
CA LEU A 165 13.97 3.85 -1.12
C LEU A 165 13.54 2.63 -1.93
N ALA A 166 13.03 1.58 -1.26
CA ALA A 166 12.52 0.37 -1.90
C ALA A 166 10.99 0.41 -2.08
N CYS A 167 10.30 1.38 -1.46
CA CYS A 167 8.86 1.46 -1.50
C CYS A 167 8.36 2.09 -2.79
N HIS A 168 7.51 1.39 -3.51
CA HIS A 168 6.85 1.85 -4.74
C HIS A 168 5.41 2.34 -4.53
N ALA A 169 4.98 2.63 -3.31
CA ALA A 169 3.65 3.17 -2.97
C ALA A 169 2.45 2.39 -3.55
N CYS A 170 2.59 1.07 -3.73
CA CYS A 170 1.58 0.20 -4.35
C CYS A 170 0.33 -0.04 -3.48
N LYS A 171 0.27 0.47 -2.26
CA LYS A 171 -0.82 0.36 -1.27
C LYS A 171 -1.15 -1.07 -0.81
N MET A 172 -0.47 -2.13 -1.24
CA MET A 172 -0.78 -3.50 -0.82
C MET A 172 -0.71 -3.65 0.70
N CYS A 173 0.34 -3.14 1.35
CA CYS A 173 0.48 -3.14 2.80
C CYS A 173 -0.57 -2.29 3.52
N VAL A 174 -0.99 -1.16 2.93
CA VAL A 174 -2.07 -0.30 3.46
C VAL A 174 -3.38 -1.08 3.54
N ASN A 175 -3.74 -1.75 2.44
CA ASN A 175 -4.98 -2.53 2.34
C ASN A 175 -4.96 -3.80 3.20
N THR A 176 -3.77 -4.37 3.44
CA THR A 176 -3.61 -5.61 4.23
C THR A 176 -3.60 -5.35 5.73
N CYS A 177 -3.20 -4.15 6.18
CA CYS A 177 -3.07 -3.85 7.60
C CYS A 177 -4.43 -3.80 8.31
N PRO A 178 -4.78 -4.76 9.20
CA PRO A 178 -6.08 -4.78 9.87
C PRO A 178 -6.25 -3.64 10.89
N LYS A 179 -5.14 -2.97 11.26
CA LYS A 179 -5.13 -1.84 12.18
C LYS A 179 -5.21 -0.48 11.48
N GLY A 180 -5.10 -0.45 10.15
CA GLY A 180 -5.15 0.78 9.37
C GLY A 180 -4.08 1.81 9.74
N ILE A 181 -2.90 1.34 10.21
CA ILE A 181 -1.81 2.19 10.69
C ILE A 181 -0.74 2.45 9.63
N ILE A 182 -0.92 1.99 8.41
CA ILE A 182 -0.02 2.26 7.29
C ILE A 182 -0.72 3.26 6.39
N ASP A 183 0.00 4.33 6.04
CA ASP A 183 -0.52 5.40 5.19
C ASP A 183 0.51 5.79 4.14
N LEU A 184 0.08 6.51 3.09
CA LEU A 184 1.00 7.07 2.11
C LEU A 184 1.34 8.51 2.46
N MET A 185 2.59 8.90 2.19
CA MET A 185 3.05 10.28 2.30
C MET A 185 3.91 10.66 1.09
N PRO A 186 3.90 11.93 0.68
CA PRO A 186 4.81 12.41 -0.37
C PRO A 186 6.27 12.36 0.11
N LEU A 187 7.17 11.99 -0.81
CA LEU A 187 8.60 11.79 -0.54
C LEU A 187 9.49 12.74 -1.36
N HIS A 188 8.95 13.75 -2.01
CA HIS A 188 9.74 14.71 -2.79
C HIS A 188 10.48 15.73 -1.90
N GLU A 189 10.00 15.92 -0.65
CA GLU A 189 10.59 16.79 0.36
C GLU A 189 10.49 16.15 1.74
N ALA A 190 11.28 16.63 2.70
CA ALA A 190 11.15 16.21 4.10
C ALA A 190 9.74 16.54 4.62
N LYS A 191 9.10 15.61 5.28
CA LYS A 191 7.77 15.79 5.88
C LYS A 191 7.74 15.20 7.28
N ALA A 192 7.08 15.89 8.20
CA ALA A 192 6.81 15.33 9.52
C ALA A 192 5.68 14.32 9.46
N ALA A 193 5.79 13.21 10.20
CA ALA A 193 4.74 12.21 10.35
C ALA A 193 4.47 11.94 11.83
N VAL A 194 3.19 11.84 12.20
CA VAL A 194 2.80 11.42 13.55
C VAL A 194 2.78 9.89 13.59
N MET A 195 3.73 9.31 14.29
CA MET A 195 3.94 7.86 14.39
C MET A 195 2.99 7.23 15.42
N CYS A 196 1.71 7.58 15.34
CA CYS A 196 0.64 7.08 16.19
C CYS A 196 -0.73 7.29 15.52
N LYS A 197 -1.59 6.28 15.62
CA LYS A 197 -3.02 6.35 15.23
C LYS A 197 -3.94 5.92 16.37
N ASN A 198 -3.52 6.07 17.63
CA ASN A 198 -4.36 5.79 18.78
C ASN A 198 -5.21 7.02 19.12
N HIS A 199 -6.52 6.82 19.25
CA HIS A 199 -7.51 7.86 19.54
C HIS A 199 -8.02 7.81 20.99
N ASP A 200 -7.32 7.12 21.90
CA ASP A 200 -7.66 7.16 23.31
C ASP A 200 -7.23 8.47 23.98
N LYS A 201 -7.89 8.76 25.09
CA LYS A 201 -7.48 9.86 25.97
C LYS A 201 -6.01 9.70 26.40
N GLY A 202 -5.25 10.78 26.44
CA GLY A 202 -3.82 10.76 26.69
C GLY A 202 -3.39 10.00 27.97
N ALA A 203 -4.22 10.00 29.02
CA ALA A 203 -3.95 9.22 30.24
C ALA A 203 -4.00 7.70 29.98
N GLN A 204 -4.92 7.24 29.13
CA GLN A 204 -5.02 5.83 28.73
C GLN A 204 -3.86 5.47 27.81
N THR A 205 -3.59 6.31 26.82
CA THR A 205 -2.46 6.09 25.89
C THR A 205 -1.13 5.94 26.61
N ARG A 206 -0.86 6.75 27.65
CA ARG A 206 0.38 6.65 28.43
C ARG A 206 0.54 5.33 29.19
N LYS A 207 -0.57 4.72 29.61
CA LYS A 207 -0.53 3.41 30.27
C LYS A 207 -0.19 2.27 29.31
N GLU A 208 -0.55 2.43 28.04
CA GLU A 208 -0.41 1.38 27.01
C GLU A 208 0.87 1.54 26.19
N CYS A 209 1.30 2.80 25.93
CA CYS A 209 2.44 3.08 25.06
C CYS A 209 3.16 4.37 25.48
N LYS A 210 4.46 4.26 25.79
CA LYS A 210 5.30 5.39 26.19
C LYS A 210 5.51 6.40 25.03
N ALA A 211 5.50 5.92 23.78
CA ALA A 211 5.67 6.74 22.56
C ALA A 211 4.33 7.11 21.88
N GLY A 212 3.19 6.83 22.53
CA GLY A 212 1.87 7.12 21.97
C GLY A 212 1.51 8.61 22.04
N CYS A 213 0.78 9.13 21.04
CA CYS A 213 0.28 10.50 21.05
C CYS A 213 -0.72 10.70 22.19
N ILE A 214 -0.50 11.72 23.01
CA ILE A 214 -1.36 12.04 24.18
C ILE A 214 -2.30 13.21 23.93
N GLY A 215 -2.38 13.71 22.69
CA GLY A 215 -3.26 14.83 22.33
C GLY A 215 -2.92 16.17 22.99
N CYS A 216 -1.68 16.40 23.42
CA CYS A 216 -1.28 17.56 24.23
C CYS A 216 -1.23 18.90 23.46
N MET A 217 -1.44 18.88 22.16
CA MET A 217 -1.47 20.04 21.25
C MET A 217 -0.19 20.89 21.20
N LYS A 218 0.94 20.45 21.76
CA LYS A 218 2.20 21.20 21.69
C LYS A 218 2.68 21.36 20.24
N CYS A 219 2.59 20.29 19.45
CA CYS A 219 2.94 20.31 18.02
C CYS A 219 2.08 21.28 17.21
N VAL A 220 0.80 21.43 17.54
CA VAL A 220 -0.10 22.41 16.90
C VAL A 220 0.35 23.84 17.20
N LYS A 221 0.64 24.13 18.48
CA LYS A 221 1.06 25.47 18.92
C LYS A 221 2.42 25.87 18.36
N THR A 222 3.30 24.90 18.10
CA THR A 222 4.66 25.13 17.58
C THR A 222 4.69 25.23 16.05
N CYS A 223 3.68 24.72 15.35
CA CYS A 223 3.65 24.71 13.88
C CYS A 223 3.24 26.08 13.32
N GLU A 224 4.19 26.82 12.77
CA GLU A 224 3.98 28.14 12.16
C GLU A 224 3.19 28.04 10.83
N TYR A 225 3.19 26.87 10.19
CA TYR A 225 2.54 26.64 8.89
C TYR A 225 1.10 26.12 9.02
N GLY A 226 0.60 25.92 10.25
CA GLY A 226 -0.73 25.36 10.47
C GLY A 226 -0.93 23.95 9.91
N ALA A 227 0.17 23.22 9.71
CA ALA A 227 0.17 21.88 9.12
C ALA A 227 -0.22 20.77 10.10
N VAL A 228 -0.34 21.03 11.39
CA VAL A 228 -0.63 20.02 12.41
C VAL A 228 -1.97 20.31 13.05
N THR A 229 -2.84 19.30 13.06
CA THR A 229 -4.13 19.31 13.76
C THR A 229 -4.19 18.21 14.79
N VAL A 230 -5.08 18.28 15.76
CA VAL A 230 -5.38 17.20 16.70
C VAL A 230 -6.87 16.86 16.60
N GLU A 231 -7.15 15.65 16.17
CA GLU A 231 -8.49 15.11 16.02
C GLU A 231 -8.62 13.85 16.87
N ASN A 232 -9.67 13.74 17.64
CA ASN A 232 -9.93 12.55 18.50
C ASN A 232 -8.69 12.12 19.30
N PHE A 233 -8.07 13.06 20.00
CA PHE A 233 -6.87 12.89 20.86
C PHE A 233 -5.60 12.46 20.14
N CYS A 234 -5.57 12.39 18.80
CA CYS A 234 -4.39 12.07 18.02
C CYS A 234 -4.02 13.23 17.09
N ALA A 235 -2.72 13.56 17.03
CA ALA A 235 -2.22 14.56 16.09
C ALA A 235 -2.17 13.97 14.66
N LYS A 236 -2.39 14.84 13.68
CA LYS A 236 -2.30 14.54 12.25
C LYS A 236 -1.55 15.66 11.55
N VAL A 237 -0.75 15.32 10.55
CA VAL A 237 -0.03 16.28 9.71
C VAL A 237 -0.71 16.37 8.36
N ASP A 238 -0.95 17.59 7.92
CA ASP A 238 -1.32 17.94 6.56
C ASP A 238 -0.02 18.06 5.74
N TYR A 239 0.22 17.09 4.86
CA TYR A 239 1.46 17.04 4.09
C TYR A 239 1.58 18.15 3.05
N ASP A 240 0.47 18.73 2.60
CA ASP A 240 0.49 19.83 1.63
C ASP A 240 0.99 21.12 2.27
N LYS A 241 0.73 21.33 3.56
CA LYS A 241 1.19 22.48 4.34
C LYS A 241 2.53 22.26 5.04
N CYS A 242 2.93 21.00 5.24
CA CYS A 242 4.13 20.67 5.99
C CYS A 242 5.39 20.94 5.16
N VAL A 243 6.32 21.71 5.70
CA VAL A 243 7.62 22.02 5.09
C VAL A 243 8.80 21.22 5.69
N GLY A 244 8.52 20.25 6.55
CA GLY A 244 9.56 19.37 7.12
C GLY A 244 10.51 20.02 8.12
N CYS A 245 10.22 21.18 8.66
CA CYS A 245 11.13 21.96 9.53
C CYS A 245 11.52 21.29 10.87
N GLY A 246 10.85 20.21 11.27
CA GLY A 246 11.19 19.43 12.49
C GLY A 246 10.74 20.03 13.82
N LYS A 247 10.29 21.29 13.90
CA LYS A 247 9.90 21.96 15.16
C LYS A 247 8.85 21.16 15.98
N CYS A 248 7.89 20.51 15.31
CA CYS A 248 6.89 19.67 15.97
C CYS A 248 7.48 18.37 16.54
N HIS A 249 8.52 17.80 15.93
CA HIS A 249 9.28 16.67 16.44
C HIS A 249 9.97 17.04 17.76
N GLU A 250 10.69 18.16 17.78
CA GLU A 250 11.41 18.66 18.96
C GLU A 250 10.46 18.96 20.12
N ALA A 251 9.32 19.61 19.83
CA ALA A 251 8.33 20.00 20.82
C ALA A 251 7.54 18.81 21.40
N CYS A 252 7.58 17.63 20.78
CA CYS A 252 6.79 16.48 21.20
C CYS A 252 7.35 15.84 22.48
N PRO A 253 6.60 15.85 23.60
CA PRO A 253 7.11 15.34 24.88
C PRO A 253 7.23 13.81 24.92
N VAL A 254 6.51 13.09 24.03
CA VAL A 254 6.53 11.62 23.92
C VAL A 254 7.25 11.15 22.66
N LYS A 255 7.88 12.08 21.92
CA LYS A 255 8.65 11.80 20.70
C LYS A 255 7.91 10.93 19.67
N CYS A 256 6.59 11.12 19.55
CA CYS A 256 5.77 10.37 18.61
C CYS A 256 5.69 11.00 17.20
N ILE A 257 6.41 12.09 16.94
CA ILE A 257 6.50 12.71 15.62
C ILE A 257 7.90 12.46 15.08
N ASP A 258 8.00 12.02 13.85
CA ASP A 258 9.28 11.84 13.16
C ASP A 258 9.31 12.68 11.88
N VAL A 259 10.51 13.05 11.41
CA VAL A 259 10.72 13.73 10.13
C VAL A 259 11.29 12.72 9.15
N ILE A 260 10.56 12.47 8.08
CA ILE A 260 10.95 11.52 7.03
C ILE A 260 11.54 12.31 5.88
N GLU A 261 12.82 12.06 5.62
CA GLU A 261 13.59 12.73 4.59
C GLU A 261 13.67 11.86 3.31
N PRO A 262 13.62 12.48 2.13
CA PRO A 262 13.88 11.78 0.87
C PRO A 262 15.29 11.17 0.87
N GLY A 263 15.41 9.93 0.36
CA GLY A 263 16.72 9.29 0.19
C GLY A 263 17.38 8.74 1.45
N VAL A 264 16.80 8.91 2.64
CA VAL A 264 17.33 8.35 3.88
C VAL A 264 16.69 7.00 4.16
N LYS A 265 17.50 5.93 4.30
CA LYS A 265 17.03 4.67 4.87
C LYS A 265 16.57 4.96 6.30
N ILE A 266 15.38 4.52 6.65
CA ILE A 266 14.98 4.44 8.07
C ILE A 266 15.83 3.30 8.66
N THR A 267 17.03 3.64 9.06
CA THR A 267 17.94 2.70 9.72
C THR A 267 17.41 2.38 11.11
N GLU A 268 17.67 1.16 11.57
CA GLU A 268 17.33 0.63 12.89
C GLU A 268 17.82 1.50 14.06
N THR A 269 18.64 2.49 13.79
CA THR A 269 19.40 3.30 14.76
C THR A 269 18.70 4.58 15.23
N LYS A 270 17.50 4.92 14.79
CA LYS A 270 16.73 6.07 15.35
C LYS A 270 15.62 5.64 16.30
N VAL A 271 15.84 4.57 17.05
CA VAL A 271 15.00 4.20 18.19
C VAL A 271 15.80 4.48 19.46
N ASN A 272 15.84 5.76 19.86
CA ASN A 272 16.24 6.16 21.21
C ASN A 272 15.01 6.19 22.12
#